data_303203b61d3b2b84fba419dc875c16b8
#
_entry.id   303203b61d3b2b84fba419dc875c16b8
#
_cell.length_a   1.000
_cell.length_b   1.000
_cell.length_c   1.000
_cell.angle_alpha   90.00
_cell.angle_beta   90.00
_cell.angle_gamma   90.00
#
_symmetry.space_group_name_H-M   'P 1'
#
loop_
_entity.id
_entity.type
_entity.pdbx_description
1 polymer ?
#
loop_
_entity_poly.entity_id
_entity_poly.type
_entity_poly.pdbx_seq_one_letter_code
_entity_poly.pdbx_strand_id
1 'polypeptide(L)'
;MSEVKVTTLGNGLRVAVDPMPEVESASLGIWVGCGTRHETAELNGMAHMLEHMAFKGTRTRSARAIAEEIENVGGSLNAYTGREITAYHASVLKEDVGLGVEMISDILRNSVFDPDELQRERGVILQEIGQALDTPDDLIFDQFQETALPGQPLGRPVLGTATSVEAIGRDDLFAYLARHYTASNMVLSAAGRVEHDQIVDLAEKHFGSVPRTPANADRPVPLAYVGGDGREQRVLEQAHLVLGCEGIGYRDPDYFALAIYSTLFGGGMSSRLFQRIREERGLVYGIHCFNTAYADGGLFGIYAGTGEDDLAELVPAVCEEFVTVADTLNEQELLRARNQIKAGTLMALESSGARCEQAARHLIVHGRTIPYAEIVARIEAVDQDAVRRVARRLLRGELTLAALGPIDGLESLDKIAGRLAA
;
A
#
# COMPACT_ATOMS: atom_id res chain seq x y z
N MET A 1 -4.81 26.67 -5.61
CA MET A 1 -3.98 25.59 -5.02
C MET A 1 -2.56 25.79 -5.52
N SER A 2 -1.58 25.72 -4.62
CA SER A 2 -0.17 25.80 -4.98
C SER A 2 0.22 24.60 -5.84
N GLU A 3 1.11 24.82 -6.80
CA GLU A 3 1.69 23.73 -7.59
C GLU A 3 2.86 23.12 -6.81
N VAL A 4 2.94 21.78 -6.80
CA VAL A 4 4.07 21.07 -6.18
C VAL A 4 5.34 21.42 -6.94
N LYS A 5 6.31 22.01 -6.25
CA LYS A 5 7.64 22.32 -6.81
C LYS A 5 8.57 21.13 -6.61
N VAL A 6 9.30 20.78 -7.69
CA VAL A 6 10.24 19.65 -7.66
C VAL A 6 11.63 20.11 -8.04
N THR A 7 12.61 19.80 -7.20
CA THR A 7 14.04 20.00 -7.46
C THR A 7 14.76 18.66 -7.40
N THR A 8 15.71 18.43 -8.31
CA THR A 8 16.59 17.25 -8.25
C THR A 8 17.99 17.70 -7.87
N LEU A 9 18.50 17.18 -6.76
CA LEU A 9 19.86 17.49 -6.29
C LEU A 9 20.95 16.86 -7.18
N GLY A 10 22.18 17.32 -7.03
CA GLY A 10 23.32 16.83 -7.80
C GLY A 10 23.55 15.32 -7.70
N ASN A 11 23.21 14.70 -6.56
CA ASN A 11 23.30 13.26 -6.36
C ASN A 11 22.09 12.47 -6.89
N GLY A 12 21.04 13.16 -7.39
CA GLY A 12 19.84 12.54 -7.94
C GLY A 12 18.66 12.41 -6.99
N LEU A 13 18.78 12.85 -5.72
CA LEU A 13 17.64 12.93 -4.80
C LEU A 13 16.61 13.93 -5.34
N ARG A 14 15.38 13.52 -5.40
CA ARG A 14 14.24 14.39 -5.79
C ARG A 14 13.62 14.98 -4.53
N VAL A 15 13.40 16.29 -4.55
CA VAL A 15 12.79 17.06 -3.46
C VAL A 15 11.49 17.63 -3.97
N ALA A 16 10.37 17.21 -3.39
CA ALA A 16 9.03 17.70 -3.69
C ALA A 16 8.51 18.58 -2.56
N VAL A 17 8.05 19.78 -2.87
CA VAL A 17 7.52 20.70 -1.85
C VAL A 17 6.16 21.23 -2.29
N ASP A 18 5.16 21.06 -1.42
CA ASP A 18 3.79 21.51 -1.61
C ASP A 18 3.39 22.52 -0.51
N PRO A 19 3.66 23.82 -0.69
CA PRO A 19 3.35 24.82 0.31
C PRO A 19 1.86 24.98 0.57
N MET A 20 1.49 24.98 1.88
CA MET A 20 0.13 25.25 2.35
C MET A 20 0.19 26.41 3.35
N PRO A 21 0.12 27.67 2.89
CA PRO A 21 0.32 28.83 3.76
C PRO A 21 -0.76 29.05 4.82
N GLU A 22 -1.88 28.34 4.69
CA GLU A 22 -3.04 28.49 5.60
C GLU A 22 -2.95 27.61 6.86
N VAL A 23 -1.93 26.69 6.94
CA VAL A 23 -1.74 25.83 8.10
C VAL A 23 -0.48 26.22 8.87
N GLU A 24 -0.36 25.83 10.15
CA GLU A 24 0.82 26.08 10.98
C GLU A 24 1.75 24.84 11.05
N SER A 25 1.25 23.68 10.62
CA SER A 25 1.99 22.42 10.65
C SER A 25 2.66 22.12 9.30
N ALA A 26 3.64 21.24 9.35
CA ALA A 26 4.31 20.65 8.19
C ALA A 26 4.39 19.14 8.34
N SER A 27 4.11 18.42 7.26
CA SER A 27 4.41 16.99 7.13
C SER A 27 5.57 16.83 6.14
N LEU A 28 6.55 16.03 6.49
CA LEU A 28 7.73 15.81 5.68
C LEU A 28 8.24 14.38 5.83
N GLY A 29 8.99 13.89 4.85
CA GLY A 29 9.51 12.51 4.94
C GLY A 29 10.41 12.14 3.78
N ILE A 30 11.00 10.94 3.92
CA ILE A 30 11.72 10.23 2.86
C ILE A 30 10.89 9.02 2.46
N TRP A 31 10.56 8.94 1.18
CA TRP A 31 9.97 7.77 0.54
C TRP A 31 11.02 7.08 -0.29
N VAL A 32 11.21 5.79 -0.07
CA VAL A 32 12.18 4.96 -0.77
C VAL A 32 11.44 4.05 -1.73
N GLY A 33 11.79 4.03 -3.01
CA GLY A 33 11.23 3.13 -4.03
C GLY A 33 11.71 1.68 -3.83
N CYS A 34 11.57 1.18 -2.61
CA CYS A 34 11.95 -0.15 -2.19
C CYS A 34 11.02 -0.62 -1.08
N GLY A 35 10.67 -1.89 -1.09
CA GLY A 35 9.87 -2.56 -0.08
C GLY A 35 10.07 -4.07 -0.21
N THR A 36 9.14 -4.87 0.30
CA THR A 36 9.30 -6.34 0.36
C THR A 36 9.42 -7.01 -1.01
N ARG A 37 8.96 -6.36 -2.09
CA ARG A 37 9.18 -6.80 -3.47
C ARG A 37 10.66 -6.94 -3.85
N HIS A 38 11.54 -6.22 -3.15
CA HIS A 38 12.98 -6.19 -3.44
C HIS A 38 13.78 -7.17 -2.56
N GLU A 39 13.10 -7.98 -1.77
CA GLU A 39 13.70 -8.96 -0.88
C GLU A 39 13.87 -10.32 -1.55
N THR A 40 14.88 -11.08 -1.12
CA THR A 40 14.97 -12.50 -1.43
C THR A 40 14.01 -13.30 -0.54
N ALA A 41 13.76 -14.57 -0.85
CA ALA A 41 12.91 -15.42 -0.01
C ALA A 41 13.53 -15.66 1.38
N GLU A 42 14.86 -15.79 1.43
CA GLU A 42 15.62 -16.07 2.66
C GLU A 42 15.61 -14.89 3.64
N LEU A 43 15.48 -13.66 3.12
CA LEU A 43 15.51 -12.43 3.91
C LEU A 43 14.17 -11.66 3.80
N ASN A 44 13.07 -12.37 3.61
CA ASN A 44 11.75 -11.76 3.61
C ASN A 44 11.43 -11.18 5.00
N GLY A 45 10.90 -9.95 5.05
CA GLY A 45 10.72 -9.15 6.27
C GLY A 45 11.90 -8.20 6.58
N MET A 46 12.90 -8.13 5.69
CA MET A 46 14.07 -7.25 5.84
C MET A 46 13.69 -5.78 5.89
N ALA A 47 12.80 -5.32 5.00
CA ALA A 47 12.35 -3.93 4.97
C ALA A 47 11.62 -3.55 6.25
N HIS A 48 10.79 -4.45 6.78
CA HIS A 48 10.06 -4.27 8.04
C HIS A 48 11.01 -4.28 9.25
N MET A 49 11.95 -5.22 9.30
CA MET A 49 12.99 -5.24 10.33
C MET A 49 13.82 -3.94 10.30
N LEU A 50 14.18 -3.43 9.12
CA LEU A 50 14.90 -2.16 8.99
C LEU A 50 14.07 -0.97 9.49
N GLU A 51 12.77 -0.97 9.24
CA GLU A 51 11.83 0.02 9.78
C GLU A 51 11.92 0.07 11.31
N HIS A 52 11.76 -1.06 12.00
CA HIS A 52 11.88 -1.16 13.46
C HIS A 52 13.24 -0.68 13.95
N MET A 53 14.31 -1.17 13.33
CA MET A 53 15.68 -0.90 13.74
C MET A 53 16.11 0.55 13.50
N ALA A 54 15.45 1.30 12.62
CA ALA A 54 15.75 2.71 12.38
C ALA A 54 15.51 3.58 13.63
N PHE A 55 14.58 3.19 14.50
CA PHE A 55 14.23 3.91 15.73
C PHE A 55 15.02 3.43 16.97
N LYS A 56 15.89 2.42 16.85
CA LYS A 56 16.58 1.80 17.98
C LYS A 56 17.97 2.37 18.28
N GLY A 57 18.23 3.56 17.78
CA GLY A 57 19.43 4.34 18.09
C GLY A 57 20.33 4.58 16.90
N THR A 58 20.97 5.73 16.95
CA THR A 58 21.94 6.20 15.99
C THR A 58 23.30 6.43 16.67
N ARG A 59 24.28 6.92 15.91
CA ARG A 59 25.58 7.35 16.49
C ARG A 59 25.46 8.57 17.39
N THR A 60 24.37 9.34 17.26
CA THR A 60 24.18 10.63 17.95
C THR A 60 23.03 10.62 18.93
N ARG A 61 22.07 9.69 18.78
CA ARG A 61 20.84 9.61 19.58
C ARG A 61 20.58 8.20 20.06
N SER A 62 20.23 8.02 21.32
CA SER A 62 19.63 6.78 21.79
C SER A 62 18.19 6.65 21.27
N ALA A 63 17.61 5.44 21.32
CA ALA A 63 16.18 5.23 20.97
C ALA A 63 15.25 6.15 21.78
N ARG A 64 15.55 6.33 23.07
CA ARG A 64 14.81 7.25 23.95
C ARG A 64 14.95 8.72 23.49
N ALA A 65 16.16 9.16 23.14
CA ALA A 65 16.38 10.52 22.67
C ALA A 65 15.66 10.79 21.34
N ILE A 66 15.58 9.82 20.43
CA ILE A 66 14.80 9.94 19.19
C ILE A 66 13.34 10.26 19.52
N ALA A 67 12.72 9.54 20.46
CA ALA A 67 11.33 9.75 20.85
C ALA A 67 11.17 11.12 21.59
N GLU A 68 12.01 11.39 22.60
CA GLU A 68 11.91 12.60 23.43
C GLU A 68 12.14 13.89 22.61
N GLU A 69 13.09 13.91 21.69
CA GLU A 69 13.40 15.15 20.93
C GLU A 69 12.23 15.56 20.02
N ILE A 70 11.57 14.62 19.36
CA ILE A 70 10.43 14.94 18.49
C ILE A 70 9.17 15.27 19.32
N GLU A 71 8.94 14.56 20.41
CA GLU A 71 7.81 14.79 21.30
C GLU A 71 7.93 16.12 22.06
N ASN A 72 9.15 16.55 22.42
CA ASN A 72 9.40 17.81 23.09
C ASN A 72 8.94 19.05 22.28
N VAL A 73 8.90 18.93 20.96
CA VAL A 73 8.36 19.97 20.07
C VAL A 73 6.89 19.70 19.66
N GLY A 74 6.25 18.71 20.28
CA GLY A 74 4.87 18.31 19.95
C GLY A 74 4.74 17.65 18.58
N GLY A 75 5.84 17.18 18.01
CA GLY A 75 5.88 16.51 16.74
C GLY A 75 5.64 15.00 16.87
N SER A 76 5.56 14.33 15.73
CA SER A 76 5.54 12.88 15.61
C SER A 76 6.50 12.41 14.53
N LEU A 77 7.14 11.27 14.75
CA LEU A 77 8.01 10.59 13.79
C LEU A 77 7.54 9.14 13.66
N ASN A 78 7.31 8.69 12.43
CA ASN A 78 6.79 7.35 12.16
C ASN A 78 7.33 6.81 10.85
N ALA A 79 7.09 5.52 10.59
CA ALA A 79 7.44 4.87 9.33
C ALA A 79 6.38 3.83 8.95
N TYR A 80 6.41 3.38 7.71
CA TYR A 80 5.69 2.20 7.26
C TYR A 80 6.43 1.49 6.14
N THR A 81 6.27 0.19 6.10
CA THR A 81 6.79 -0.69 5.04
C THR A 81 5.65 -1.20 4.18
N GLY A 82 5.75 -0.93 2.88
CA GLY A 82 4.89 -1.53 1.88
C GLY A 82 5.64 -2.52 0.99
N ARG A 83 4.94 -3.06 0.00
CA ARG A 83 5.56 -4.00 -0.95
C ARG A 83 6.51 -3.33 -1.95
N GLU A 84 6.25 -2.08 -2.34
CA GLU A 84 7.08 -1.34 -3.31
C GLU A 84 7.72 -0.08 -2.75
N ILE A 85 7.23 0.44 -1.62
CA ILE A 85 7.66 1.71 -1.03
C ILE A 85 7.78 1.52 0.48
N THR A 86 8.87 2.05 1.05
CA THR A 86 9.04 2.26 2.50
C THR A 86 9.13 3.75 2.75
N ALA A 87 8.48 4.25 3.80
CA ALA A 87 8.45 5.66 4.13
C ALA A 87 8.86 5.91 5.58
N TYR A 88 9.59 7.01 5.80
CA TYR A 88 9.90 7.56 7.12
C TYR A 88 9.47 9.01 7.11
N HIS A 89 8.55 9.38 7.99
CA HIS A 89 7.90 10.68 7.93
C HIS A 89 7.70 11.29 9.31
N ALA A 90 7.64 12.60 9.34
CA ALA A 90 7.37 13.37 10.54
C ALA A 90 6.27 14.41 10.29
N SER A 91 5.56 14.74 11.36
CA SER A 91 4.65 15.88 11.41
C SER A 91 5.09 16.79 12.53
N VAL A 92 5.31 18.08 12.23
CA VAL A 92 5.85 19.07 13.16
C VAL A 92 5.20 20.44 12.94
N LEU A 93 5.45 21.39 13.82
CA LEU A 93 5.16 22.79 13.54
C LEU A 93 6.21 23.38 12.59
N LYS A 94 5.89 24.47 11.92
CA LYS A 94 6.74 25.12 10.90
C LYS A 94 8.15 25.47 11.38
N GLU A 95 8.29 25.85 12.65
CA GLU A 95 9.59 26.17 13.28
C GLU A 95 10.50 24.97 13.45
N ASP A 96 9.93 23.76 13.51
CA ASP A 96 10.65 22.49 13.79
C ASP A 96 10.90 21.65 12.54
N VAL A 97 10.61 22.17 11.34
CA VAL A 97 10.84 21.50 10.06
C VAL A 97 12.31 21.05 9.92
N GLY A 98 13.26 21.88 10.37
CA GLY A 98 14.68 21.53 10.35
C GLY A 98 15.00 20.32 11.21
N LEU A 99 14.41 20.22 12.41
CA LEU A 99 14.55 19.07 13.30
C LEU A 99 13.98 17.80 12.65
N GLY A 100 12.79 17.90 12.06
CA GLY A 100 12.17 16.75 11.38
C GLY A 100 13.04 16.15 10.26
N VAL A 101 13.60 17.00 9.38
CA VAL A 101 14.50 16.54 8.30
C VAL A 101 15.79 15.95 8.89
N GLU A 102 16.37 16.60 9.92
CA GLU A 102 17.58 16.11 10.58
C GLU A 102 17.36 14.73 11.20
N MET A 103 16.28 14.55 11.94
CA MET A 103 15.97 13.29 12.61
C MET A 103 15.75 12.15 11.61
N ILE A 104 15.01 12.38 10.52
CA ILE A 104 14.82 11.37 9.47
C ILE A 104 16.18 11.03 8.83
N SER A 105 17.01 12.03 8.57
CA SER A 105 18.35 11.77 8.05
C SER A 105 19.20 10.97 9.02
N ASP A 106 19.14 11.26 10.32
CA ASP A 106 19.92 10.58 11.35
C ASP A 106 19.54 9.10 11.47
N ILE A 107 18.24 8.79 11.57
CA ILE A 107 17.77 7.40 11.66
C ILE A 107 18.06 6.59 10.39
N LEU A 108 18.13 7.21 9.21
CA LEU A 108 18.41 6.50 7.96
C LEU A 108 19.92 6.34 7.68
N ARG A 109 20.76 7.27 8.16
CA ARG A 109 22.18 7.31 7.78
C ARG A 109 23.14 6.93 8.89
N ASN A 110 22.70 7.08 10.12
CA ASN A 110 23.55 6.92 11.29
C ASN A 110 23.09 5.81 12.25
N SER A 111 22.05 5.03 11.90
CA SER A 111 21.61 3.87 12.68
C SER A 111 22.78 2.93 12.97
N VAL A 112 22.87 2.48 14.23
CA VAL A 112 23.95 1.60 14.67
C VAL A 112 23.57 0.12 14.59
N PHE A 113 22.27 -0.17 14.50
CA PHE A 113 21.72 -1.52 14.52
C PHE A 113 22.36 -2.38 15.62
N ASP A 114 22.16 -1.91 16.86
CA ASP A 114 22.71 -2.57 18.04
C ASP A 114 22.26 -4.05 18.09
N PRO A 115 23.18 -5.01 18.32
CA PRO A 115 22.82 -6.42 18.30
C PRO A 115 21.79 -6.84 19.36
N ASP A 116 21.80 -6.19 20.54
CA ASP A 116 20.84 -6.50 21.59
C ASP A 116 19.45 -5.94 21.24
N GLU A 117 19.41 -4.73 20.64
CA GLU A 117 18.16 -4.17 20.11
C GLU A 117 17.62 -5.00 18.94
N LEU A 118 18.47 -5.48 18.04
CA LEU A 118 18.06 -6.37 16.94
C LEU A 118 17.43 -7.66 17.48
N GLN A 119 17.99 -8.22 18.56
CA GLN A 119 17.42 -9.41 19.17
C GLN A 119 16.07 -9.13 19.86
N ARG A 120 15.89 -7.95 20.47
CA ARG A 120 14.61 -7.53 21.07
C ARG A 120 13.55 -7.32 19.99
N GLU A 121 13.89 -6.58 18.93
CA GLU A 121 12.94 -6.29 17.84
C GLU A 121 12.56 -7.55 17.05
N ARG A 122 13.48 -8.49 16.88
CA ARG A 122 13.13 -9.81 16.35
C ARG A 122 12.03 -10.48 17.16
N GLY A 123 12.11 -10.42 18.49
CA GLY A 123 11.05 -10.91 19.39
C GLY A 123 9.72 -10.19 19.21
N VAL A 124 9.75 -8.87 18.99
CA VAL A 124 8.56 -8.05 18.71
C VAL A 124 7.94 -8.46 17.38
N ILE A 125 8.73 -8.55 16.31
CA ILE A 125 8.23 -8.92 14.96
C ILE A 125 7.66 -10.35 14.96
N LEU A 126 8.27 -11.28 15.68
CA LEU A 126 7.71 -12.63 15.83
C LEU A 126 6.35 -12.63 16.54
N GLN A 127 6.13 -11.71 17.51
CA GLN A 127 4.82 -11.52 18.13
C GLN A 127 3.82 -10.90 17.16
N GLU A 128 4.22 -9.94 16.34
CA GLU A 128 3.37 -9.35 15.28
C GLU A 128 2.96 -10.38 14.23
N ILE A 129 3.89 -11.26 13.82
CA ILE A 129 3.57 -12.41 12.96
C ILE A 129 2.53 -13.31 13.62
N GLY A 130 2.71 -13.63 14.92
CA GLY A 130 1.72 -14.39 15.69
C GLY A 130 0.36 -13.71 15.72
N GLN A 131 0.31 -12.41 15.97
CA GLN A 131 -0.93 -11.63 15.97
C GLN A 131 -1.61 -11.63 14.59
N ALA A 132 -0.84 -11.47 13.50
CA ALA A 132 -1.38 -11.53 12.14
C ALA A 132 -2.00 -12.91 11.84
N LEU A 133 -1.36 -14.00 12.28
CA LEU A 133 -1.87 -15.37 12.14
C LEU A 133 -3.16 -15.60 12.97
N ASP A 134 -3.33 -14.88 14.06
CA ASP A 134 -4.51 -14.94 14.95
C ASP A 134 -5.61 -13.94 14.56
N THR A 135 -5.43 -13.19 13.46
CA THR A 135 -6.38 -12.19 12.93
C THR A 135 -6.88 -12.62 11.55
N PRO A 136 -7.94 -13.46 11.48
CA PRO A 136 -8.36 -14.09 10.22
C PRO A 136 -8.75 -13.12 9.10
N ASP A 137 -9.35 -11.98 9.45
CA ASP A 137 -9.76 -10.92 8.53
C ASP A 137 -8.60 -10.11 7.93
N ASP A 138 -7.42 -10.15 8.56
CA ASP A 138 -6.17 -9.62 8.01
C ASP A 138 -5.39 -10.72 7.25
N LEU A 139 -5.26 -11.90 7.87
CA LEU A 139 -4.51 -13.03 7.30
C LEU A 139 -5.01 -13.45 5.92
N ILE A 140 -6.32 -13.39 5.69
CA ILE A 140 -6.92 -13.80 4.42
C ILE A 140 -6.38 -13.00 3.24
N PHE A 141 -5.98 -11.74 3.43
CA PHE A 141 -5.41 -10.91 2.34
C PHE A 141 -3.98 -11.33 1.99
N ASP A 142 -3.19 -11.73 2.98
CA ASP A 142 -1.85 -12.28 2.71
C ASP A 142 -1.95 -13.66 2.03
N GLN A 143 -2.87 -14.51 2.46
CA GLN A 143 -3.14 -15.80 1.80
C GLN A 143 -3.63 -15.61 0.35
N PHE A 144 -4.52 -14.64 0.12
CA PHE A 144 -4.96 -14.29 -1.23
C PHE A 144 -3.79 -13.84 -2.11
N GLN A 145 -2.92 -12.99 -1.59
CA GLN A 145 -1.79 -12.47 -2.34
C GLN A 145 -0.75 -13.56 -2.64
N GLU A 146 -0.46 -14.43 -1.69
CA GLU A 146 0.43 -15.58 -1.88
C GLU A 146 -0.13 -16.57 -2.91
N THR A 147 -1.44 -16.83 -2.86
CA THR A 147 -2.14 -17.71 -3.81
C THR A 147 -2.16 -17.11 -5.21
N ALA A 148 -2.39 -15.80 -5.33
CA ALA A 148 -2.39 -15.09 -6.60
C ALA A 148 -1.01 -15.01 -7.26
N LEU A 149 0.05 -14.90 -6.45
CA LEU A 149 1.43 -14.64 -6.87
C LEU A 149 2.42 -15.64 -6.24
N PRO A 150 2.24 -16.97 -6.46
CA PRO A 150 3.01 -17.99 -5.78
C PRO A 150 4.49 -17.90 -6.12
N GLY A 151 5.34 -18.00 -5.09
CA GLY A 151 6.80 -18.00 -5.23
C GLY A 151 7.42 -16.66 -5.66
N GLN A 152 6.62 -15.62 -5.84
CA GLN A 152 7.08 -14.29 -6.23
C GLN A 152 7.29 -13.38 -5.02
N PRO A 153 8.21 -12.39 -5.12
CA PRO A 153 8.42 -11.44 -4.03
C PRO A 153 7.15 -10.68 -3.60
N LEU A 154 6.29 -10.29 -4.56
CA LEU A 154 5.02 -9.62 -4.28
C LEU A 154 3.99 -10.51 -3.58
N GLY A 155 4.10 -11.83 -3.68
CA GLY A 155 3.21 -12.78 -3.00
C GLY A 155 3.53 -12.96 -1.52
N ARG A 156 4.75 -12.62 -1.09
CA ARG A 156 5.19 -12.83 0.29
C ARG A 156 4.60 -11.81 1.28
N PRO A 157 4.39 -12.19 2.56
CA PRO A 157 3.90 -11.27 3.58
C PRO A 157 4.94 -10.16 3.87
N VAL A 158 4.44 -8.98 4.24
CA VAL A 158 5.31 -7.83 4.56
C VAL A 158 6.11 -8.07 5.83
N LEU A 159 5.52 -8.72 6.82
CA LEU A 159 6.19 -9.07 8.09
C LEU A 159 7.31 -10.10 7.92
N GLY A 160 7.35 -10.81 6.81
CA GLY A 160 8.19 -11.97 6.64
C GLY A 160 7.59 -13.23 7.28
N THR A 161 8.41 -14.27 7.39
CA THR A 161 8.10 -15.51 8.10
C THR A 161 8.97 -15.62 9.35
N ALA A 162 8.58 -16.41 10.34
CA ALA A 162 9.40 -16.65 11.53
C ALA A 162 10.84 -17.06 11.13
N THR A 163 10.97 -18.00 10.18
CA THR A 163 12.27 -18.48 9.71
C THR A 163 13.12 -17.39 9.04
N SER A 164 12.52 -16.57 8.17
CA SER A 164 13.28 -15.50 7.50
C SER A 164 13.67 -14.38 8.47
N VAL A 165 12.77 -13.99 9.38
CA VAL A 165 13.04 -12.98 10.42
C VAL A 165 14.13 -13.42 11.38
N GLU A 166 14.17 -14.72 11.75
CA GLU A 166 15.25 -15.29 12.56
C GLU A 166 16.62 -15.26 11.85
N ALA A 167 16.64 -15.37 10.53
CA ALA A 167 17.85 -15.38 9.72
C ALA A 167 18.46 -13.98 9.51
N ILE A 168 17.66 -12.91 9.60
CA ILE A 168 18.14 -11.53 9.36
C ILE A 168 19.22 -11.14 10.37
N GLY A 169 20.40 -10.82 9.89
CA GLY A 169 21.53 -10.33 10.68
C GLY A 169 21.77 -8.82 10.52
N ARG A 170 22.63 -8.30 11.39
CA ARG A 170 23.02 -6.89 11.38
C ARG A 170 23.67 -6.46 10.05
N ASP A 171 24.51 -7.31 9.51
CA ASP A 171 25.23 -7.03 8.25
C ASP A 171 24.27 -7.01 7.06
N ASP A 172 23.20 -7.80 7.10
CA ASP A 172 22.16 -7.81 6.08
C ASP A 172 21.37 -6.49 6.07
N LEU A 173 21.09 -5.90 7.25
CA LEU A 173 20.47 -4.58 7.38
C LEU A 173 21.33 -3.49 6.74
N PHE A 174 22.66 -3.47 7.01
CA PHE A 174 23.56 -2.52 6.39
C PHE A 174 23.67 -2.73 4.87
N ALA A 175 23.72 -3.97 4.42
CA ALA A 175 23.80 -4.31 3.00
C ALA A 175 22.51 -3.87 2.27
N TYR A 176 21.35 -4.13 2.86
CA TYR A 176 20.06 -3.71 2.32
C TYR A 176 19.92 -2.19 2.23
N LEU A 177 20.31 -1.49 3.31
CA LEU A 177 20.32 -0.03 3.35
C LEU A 177 21.25 0.55 2.27
N ALA A 178 22.49 0.06 2.18
CA ALA A 178 23.46 0.52 1.19
C ALA A 178 23.01 0.27 -0.26
N ARG A 179 22.28 -0.83 -0.51
CA ARG A 179 21.81 -1.21 -1.82
C ARG A 179 20.59 -0.40 -2.28
N HIS A 180 19.63 -0.17 -1.40
CA HIS A 180 18.32 0.35 -1.75
C HIS A 180 18.07 1.81 -1.36
N TYR A 181 18.72 2.32 -0.29
CA TYR A 181 18.51 3.68 0.22
C TYR A 181 19.53 4.64 -0.42
N THR A 182 19.44 4.75 -1.72
CA THR A 182 20.32 5.57 -2.56
C THR A 182 19.57 6.80 -3.09
N ALA A 183 20.30 7.90 -3.34
CA ALA A 183 19.70 9.20 -3.59
C ALA A 183 18.64 9.20 -4.71
N SER A 184 18.91 8.57 -5.85
CA SER A 184 17.94 8.56 -6.96
C SER A 184 16.77 7.58 -6.78
N ASN A 185 16.87 6.68 -5.77
CA ASN A 185 15.77 5.79 -5.37
C ASN A 185 14.88 6.38 -4.26
N MET A 186 15.24 7.58 -3.77
CA MET A 186 14.52 8.27 -2.71
C MET A 186 13.86 9.55 -3.21
N VAL A 187 12.81 9.94 -2.51
CA VAL A 187 12.15 11.24 -2.64
C VAL A 187 12.04 11.85 -1.24
N LEU A 188 12.59 13.04 -1.03
CA LEU A 188 12.22 13.88 0.10
C LEU A 188 10.98 14.67 -0.31
N SER A 189 9.91 14.52 0.44
CA SER A 189 8.68 15.28 0.24
C SER A 189 8.34 16.10 1.48
N ALA A 190 7.81 17.30 1.28
CA ALA A 190 7.31 18.15 2.36
C ALA A 190 6.06 18.90 1.90
N ALA A 191 5.05 18.96 2.76
CA ALA A 191 3.83 19.72 2.53
C ALA A 191 3.39 20.42 3.83
N GLY A 192 2.67 21.52 3.69
CA GLY A 192 2.23 22.33 4.83
C GLY A 192 2.88 23.71 4.85
N ARG A 193 3.14 24.24 6.03
CA ARG A 193 3.81 25.53 6.21
C ARG A 193 5.31 25.41 6.00
N VAL A 194 5.70 25.24 4.75
CA VAL A 194 7.09 25.03 4.31
C VAL A 194 7.45 25.94 3.14
N GLU A 195 8.74 26.30 3.05
CA GLU A 195 9.29 27.05 1.93
C GLU A 195 10.18 26.14 1.09
N HIS A 196 10.07 26.26 -0.25
CA HIS A 196 10.77 25.38 -1.19
C HIS A 196 12.29 25.40 -0.98
N ASP A 197 12.87 26.59 -0.95
CA ASP A 197 14.32 26.74 -0.87
C ASP A 197 14.87 26.24 0.48
N GLN A 198 14.12 26.45 1.57
CA GLN A 198 14.47 25.90 2.88
C GLN A 198 14.56 24.37 2.85
N ILE A 199 13.57 23.69 2.23
CA ILE A 199 13.57 22.22 2.15
C ILE A 199 14.69 21.72 1.23
N VAL A 200 15.00 22.42 0.14
CA VAL A 200 16.12 22.08 -0.75
C VAL A 200 17.46 22.22 -0.01
N ASP A 201 17.67 23.30 0.74
CA ASP A 201 18.90 23.50 1.52
C ASP A 201 19.06 22.43 2.61
N LEU A 202 17.98 22.07 3.32
CA LEU A 202 17.97 20.98 4.29
C LEU A 202 18.26 19.61 3.62
N ALA A 203 17.67 19.37 2.45
CA ALA A 203 17.93 18.17 1.68
C ALA A 203 19.39 18.06 1.25
N GLU A 204 19.99 19.15 0.74
CA GLU A 204 21.40 19.18 0.37
C GLU A 204 22.30 18.95 1.58
N LYS A 205 22.03 19.65 2.71
CA LYS A 205 22.78 19.52 3.95
C LYS A 205 22.77 18.08 4.49
N HIS A 206 21.61 17.45 4.54
CA HIS A 206 21.44 16.17 5.23
C HIS A 206 21.53 14.95 4.33
N PHE A 207 21.23 15.07 3.03
CA PHE A 207 21.21 13.97 2.07
C PHE A 207 22.13 14.17 0.85
N GLY A 208 22.76 15.34 0.67
CA GLY A 208 23.60 15.64 -0.50
C GLY A 208 24.79 14.68 -0.69
N SER A 209 25.29 14.08 0.41
CA SER A 209 26.36 13.07 0.38
C SER A 209 25.88 11.62 0.20
N VAL A 210 24.55 11.37 0.12
CA VAL A 210 24.03 10.02 -0.12
C VAL A 210 24.43 9.57 -1.53
N PRO A 211 24.95 8.34 -1.70
CA PRO A 211 25.36 7.84 -3.00
C PRO A 211 24.19 7.78 -3.99
N ARG A 212 24.50 8.05 -5.26
CA ARG A 212 23.53 7.86 -6.34
C ARG A 212 23.32 6.36 -6.60
N THR A 213 22.11 5.98 -7.02
CA THR A 213 21.81 4.61 -7.43
C THR A 213 22.72 4.19 -8.59
N PRO A 214 23.41 3.03 -8.49
CA PRO A 214 24.20 2.51 -9.60
C PRO A 214 23.34 2.30 -10.86
N ALA A 215 23.92 2.54 -12.03
CA ALA A 215 23.21 2.37 -13.31
C ALA A 215 22.78 0.90 -13.58
N ASN A 216 23.45 -0.04 -12.94
CA ASN A 216 23.18 -1.48 -13.02
C ASN A 216 22.43 -2.02 -11.79
N ALA A 217 21.74 -1.16 -11.04
CA ALA A 217 20.92 -1.61 -9.93
C ALA A 217 19.86 -2.62 -10.43
N ASP A 218 19.66 -3.66 -9.64
CA ASP A 218 18.71 -4.72 -9.98
C ASP A 218 17.29 -4.16 -10.10
N ARG A 219 16.58 -4.67 -11.11
CA ARG A 219 15.17 -4.39 -11.27
C ARG A 219 14.36 -5.42 -10.47
N PRO A 220 13.23 -5.02 -9.89
CA PRO A 220 12.36 -5.97 -9.22
C PRO A 220 11.84 -7.02 -10.21
N VAL A 221 11.55 -8.21 -9.71
CA VAL A 221 10.90 -9.28 -10.50
C VAL A 221 9.56 -8.75 -11.03
N PRO A 222 9.30 -8.86 -12.35
CA PRO A 222 8.00 -8.47 -12.91
C PRO A 222 6.86 -9.25 -12.27
N LEU A 223 5.72 -8.59 -12.04
CA LEU A 223 4.52 -9.25 -11.60
C LEU A 223 4.03 -10.22 -12.68
N ALA A 224 3.80 -11.46 -12.30
CA ALA A 224 3.18 -12.47 -13.14
C ALA A 224 2.02 -13.12 -12.37
N TYR A 225 0.80 -12.69 -12.69
CA TYR A 225 -0.39 -13.25 -12.07
C TYR A 225 -0.57 -14.71 -12.47
N VAL A 226 -0.82 -15.58 -11.51
CA VAL A 226 -0.99 -17.03 -11.72
C VAL A 226 -2.40 -17.48 -11.36
N GLY A 227 -2.93 -16.96 -10.24
CA GLY A 227 -4.18 -17.43 -9.67
C GLY A 227 -4.04 -18.74 -8.89
N GLY A 228 -5.14 -19.24 -8.38
CA GLY A 228 -5.15 -20.50 -7.65
C GLY A 228 -6.23 -20.60 -6.56
N ASP A 229 -6.20 -21.71 -5.83
CA ASP A 229 -7.17 -22.05 -4.78
C ASP A 229 -6.42 -22.30 -3.46
N GLY A 230 -6.45 -21.31 -2.55
CA GLY A 230 -5.82 -21.35 -1.24
C GLY A 230 -6.88 -21.50 -0.14
N ARG A 231 -6.98 -22.66 0.49
CA ARG A 231 -7.98 -22.96 1.51
C ARG A 231 -7.33 -23.40 2.79
N GLU A 232 -7.81 -22.85 3.90
CA GLU A 232 -7.39 -23.24 5.22
C GLU A 232 -8.62 -23.47 6.12
N GLN A 233 -8.86 -24.72 6.51
CA GLN A 233 -9.90 -25.06 7.45
C GLN A 233 -9.47 -24.68 8.87
N ARG A 234 -10.22 -23.80 9.51
CA ARG A 234 -10.05 -23.41 10.92
C ARG A 234 -11.37 -23.44 11.66
N VAL A 235 -11.32 -23.66 12.95
CA VAL A 235 -12.48 -23.51 13.85
C VAL A 235 -12.59 -22.04 14.21
N LEU A 236 -13.43 -21.32 13.49
CA LEU A 236 -13.73 -19.89 13.66
C LEU A 236 -15.26 -19.71 13.68
N GLU A 237 -15.73 -18.56 14.17
CA GLU A 237 -17.15 -18.19 14.10
C GLU A 237 -17.59 -17.82 12.67
N GLN A 238 -16.67 -17.34 11.84
CA GLN A 238 -16.93 -16.92 10.48
C GLN A 238 -15.94 -17.53 9.48
N ALA A 239 -16.42 -17.76 8.27
CA ALA A 239 -15.57 -18.00 7.12
C ALA A 239 -15.18 -16.66 6.48
N HIS A 240 -13.90 -16.47 6.19
CA HIS A 240 -13.34 -15.33 5.49
C HIS A 240 -12.96 -15.76 4.08
N LEU A 241 -13.46 -15.03 3.09
CA LEU A 241 -13.26 -15.33 1.68
C LEU A 241 -12.68 -14.13 0.95
N VAL A 242 -11.74 -14.37 0.06
CA VAL A 242 -11.35 -13.41 -0.98
C VAL A 242 -11.41 -14.12 -2.33
N LEU A 243 -12.32 -13.67 -3.18
CA LEU A 243 -12.38 -14.05 -4.60
C LEU A 243 -11.82 -12.90 -5.43
N GLY A 244 -10.84 -13.17 -6.27
CA GLY A 244 -10.22 -12.12 -7.07
C GLY A 244 -9.59 -12.61 -8.35
N CYS A 245 -8.97 -11.66 -9.05
CA CYS A 245 -8.31 -11.85 -10.33
C CYS A 245 -7.19 -10.83 -10.52
N GLU A 246 -6.49 -10.91 -11.66
CA GLU A 246 -5.52 -9.90 -12.04
C GLU A 246 -6.17 -8.52 -12.11
N GLY A 247 -5.62 -7.57 -11.39
CA GLY A 247 -6.03 -6.18 -11.36
C GLY A 247 -5.25 -5.32 -12.35
N ILE A 248 -5.20 -4.02 -12.08
CA ILE A 248 -4.64 -3.00 -12.98
C ILE A 248 -3.55 -2.21 -12.25
N GLY A 249 -2.40 -2.03 -12.88
CA GLY A 249 -1.28 -1.27 -12.33
C GLY A 249 -1.48 0.26 -12.40
N TYR A 250 -0.67 1.01 -11.64
CA TYR A 250 -0.77 2.48 -11.54
C TYR A 250 -0.69 3.22 -12.87
N ARG A 251 0.02 2.68 -13.87
CA ARG A 251 0.27 3.34 -15.16
C ARG A 251 -0.70 2.95 -16.26
N ASP A 252 -1.60 2.02 -15.98
CA ASP A 252 -2.59 1.56 -16.95
C ASP A 252 -3.61 2.68 -17.22
N PRO A 253 -4.01 2.92 -18.47
CA PRO A 253 -5.03 3.91 -18.81
C PRO A 253 -6.38 3.64 -18.14
N ASP A 254 -6.71 2.39 -17.81
CA ASP A 254 -7.95 1.98 -17.14
C ASP A 254 -7.87 2.08 -15.59
N TYR A 255 -6.79 2.62 -15.01
CA TYR A 255 -6.62 2.73 -13.56
C TYR A 255 -7.82 3.41 -12.86
N PHE A 256 -8.26 4.57 -13.34
CA PHE A 256 -9.40 5.27 -12.77
C PHE A 256 -10.74 4.57 -13.05
N ALA A 257 -10.85 3.88 -14.19
CA ALA A 257 -12.03 3.07 -14.49
C ALA A 257 -12.16 1.89 -13.53
N LEU A 258 -11.05 1.23 -13.14
CA LEU A 258 -11.05 0.20 -12.11
C LEU A 258 -11.41 0.77 -10.74
N ALA A 259 -10.86 1.92 -10.36
CA ALA A 259 -11.18 2.56 -9.09
C ALA A 259 -12.69 2.87 -8.98
N ILE A 260 -13.29 3.41 -10.05
CA ILE A 260 -14.73 3.68 -10.12
C ILE A 260 -15.54 2.38 -10.10
N TYR A 261 -15.12 1.37 -10.87
CA TYR A 261 -15.71 0.05 -10.83
C TYR A 261 -15.71 -0.54 -9.42
N SER A 262 -14.56 -0.57 -8.77
CA SER A 262 -14.43 -1.08 -7.39
C SER A 262 -15.36 -0.34 -6.42
N THR A 263 -15.45 0.99 -6.55
CA THR A 263 -16.32 1.82 -5.70
C THR A 263 -17.80 1.51 -5.91
N LEU A 264 -18.29 1.44 -7.15
CA LEU A 264 -19.70 1.15 -7.42
C LEU A 264 -20.08 -0.30 -7.10
N PHE A 265 -19.12 -1.22 -7.25
CA PHE A 265 -19.37 -2.65 -7.06
C PHE A 265 -19.33 -3.05 -5.59
N GLY A 266 -18.30 -2.61 -4.82
CA GLY A 266 -18.14 -2.99 -3.42
C GLY A 266 -17.49 -1.93 -2.52
N GLY A 267 -17.49 -0.64 -2.91
CA GLY A 267 -16.74 0.41 -2.19
C GLY A 267 -17.52 1.14 -1.09
N GLY A 268 -18.73 0.74 -0.75
CA GLY A 268 -19.49 1.41 0.30
C GLY A 268 -20.94 0.93 0.41
N MET A 269 -21.68 1.53 1.35
CA MET A 269 -23.08 1.09 1.65
C MET A 269 -24.03 1.14 0.44
N SER A 270 -23.79 2.00 -0.54
CA SER A 270 -24.60 2.09 -1.76
C SER A 270 -24.08 1.26 -2.92
N SER A 271 -23.02 0.48 -2.70
CA SER A 271 -22.47 -0.43 -3.71
C SER A 271 -23.38 -1.64 -3.95
N ARG A 272 -23.20 -2.27 -5.10
CA ARG A 272 -24.03 -3.43 -5.47
C ARG A 272 -23.91 -4.59 -4.50
N LEU A 273 -22.69 -4.99 -4.18
CA LEU A 273 -22.46 -6.09 -3.26
C LEU A 273 -23.04 -5.81 -1.89
N PHE A 274 -22.85 -4.60 -1.36
CA PHE A 274 -23.44 -4.24 -0.07
C PHE A 274 -24.96 -4.33 -0.09
N GLN A 275 -25.62 -3.75 -1.09
CA GLN A 275 -27.09 -3.75 -1.19
C GLN A 275 -27.64 -5.15 -1.45
N ARG A 276 -27.08 -5.88 -2.43
CA ARG A 276 -27.62 -7.18 -2.87
C ARG A 276 -27.28 -8.32 -1.92
N ILE A 277 -26.09 -8.33 -1.35
CA ILE A 277 -25.63 -9.47 -0.57
C ILE A 277 -25.88 -9.25 0.92
N ARG A 278 -25.60 -8.03 1.43
CA ARG A 278 -25.74 -7.73 2.84
C ARG A 278 -27.17 -7.27 3.21
N GLU A 279 -27.70 -6.24 2.51
CA GLU A 279 -28.97 -5.64 2.91
C GLU A 279 -30.19 -6.46 2.46
N GLU A 280 -30.21 -6.95 1.21
CA GLU A 280 -31.36 -7.67 0.67
C GLU A 280 -31.37 -9.15 1.10
N ARG A 281 -30.19 -9.81 1.15
CA ARG A 281 -30.10 -11.26 1.44
C ARG A 281 -29.60 -11.58 2.85
N GLY A 282 -28.90 -10.66 3.53
CA GLY A 282 -28.37 -10.85 4.89
C GLY A 282 -27.25 -11.89 5.02
N LEU A 283 -26.55 -12.22 3.92
CA LEU A 283 -25.59 -13.32 3.87
C LEU A 283 -24.25 -13.00 4.52
N VAL A 284 -23.92 -11.73 4.76
CA VAL A 284 -22.60 -11.31 5.24
C VAL A 284 -22.72 -10.19 6.27
N TYR A 285 -21.81 -10.16 7.22
CA TYR A 285 -21.60 -8.98 8.06
C TYR A 285 -20.84 -7.88 7.32
N GLY A 286 -19.81 -8.26 6.57
CA GLY A 286 -18.98 -7.35 5.79
C GLY A 286 -18.68 -7.91 4.41
N ILE A 287 -18.81 -7.05 3.38
CA ILE A 287 -18.43 -7.35 2.01
C ILE A 287 -17.89 -6.07 1.38
N HIS A 288 -16.77 -6.16 0.71
CA HIS A 288 -16.20 -5.04 -0.02
C HIS A 288 -15.27 -5.49 -1.15
N CYS A 289 -15.04 -4.58 -2.10
CA CYS A 289 -14.01 -4.73 -3.11
C CYS A 289 -12.76 -3.95 -2.75
N PHE A 290 -11.63 -4.47 -3.16
CA PHE A 290 -10.35 -3.75 -3.11
C PHE A 290 -9.59 -3.91 -4.42
N ASN A 291 -8.73 -2.95 -4.69
CA ASN A 291 -7.77 -3.00 -5.79
C ASN A 291 -6.40 -2.59 -5.28
N THR A 292 -5.43 -3.47 -5.44
CA THR A 292 -4.03 -3.22 -5.10
C THR A 292 -3.26 -3.02 -6.39
N ALA A 293 -2.85 -1.78 -6.66
CA ALA A 293 -2.05 -1.47 -7.84
C ALA A 293 -0.56 -1.51 -7.51
N TYR A 294 0.22 -2.05 -8.43
CA TYR A 294 1.69 -2.05 -8.44
C TYR A 294 2.20 -1.31 -9.67
N ALA A 295 3.51 -1.14 -9.76
CA ALA A 295 4.14 -0.42 -10.87
C ALA A 295 3.88 -1.07 -12.24
N ASP A 296 3.70 -2.38 -12.29
CA ASP A 296 3.62 -3.20 -13.52
C ASP A 296 2.40 -4.13 -13.59
N GLY A 297 1.46 -4.04 -12.63
CA GLY A 297 0.24 -4.84 -12.59
C GLY A 297 -0.57 -4.54 -11.35
N GLY A 298 -1.48 -5.43 -10.98
CA GLY A 298 -2.28 -5.26 -9.76
C GLY A 298 -3.11 -6.49 -9.43
N LEU A 299 -3.84 -6.39 -8.32
CA LEU A 299 -4.81 -7.38 -7.88
C LEU A 299 -6.17 -6.69 -7.68
N PHE A 300 -7.22 -7.36 -8.08
CA PHE A 300 -8.59 -7.00 -7.72
C PHE A 300 -9.19 -8.14 -6.90
N GLY A 301 -9.88 -7.81 -5.81
CA GLY A 301 -10.50 -8.80 -4.95
C GLY A 301 -11.82 -8.34 -4.36
N ILE A 302 -12.64 -9.32 -4.02
CA ILE A 302 -13.90 -9.19 -3.30
C ILE A 302 -13.72 -9.96 -1.99
N TYR A 303 -13.71 -9.26 -0.87
CA TYR A 303 -13.71 -9.86 0.46
C TYR A 303 -15.14 -10.04 0.93
N ALA A 304 -15.40 -11.16 1.62
CA ALA A 304 -16.65 -11.40 2.35
C ALA A 304 -16.36 -12.18 3.63
N GLY A 305 -16.99 -11.75 4.75
CA GLY A 305 -17.04 -12.49 6.02
C GLY A 305 -18.47 -13.00 6.24
N THR A 306 -18.66 -14.32 6.42
CA THR A 306 -19.96 -14.98 6.45
C THR A 306 -20.01 -16.15 7.42
N GLY A 307 -21.21 -16.60 7.79
CA GLY A 307 -21.42 -17.87 8.48
C GLY A 307 -21.21 -19.08 7.56
N GLU A 308 -20.92 -20.24 8.15
CA GLU A 308 -20.73 -21.50 7.41
C GLU A 308 -21.97 -21.86 6.56
N ASP A 309 -23.16 -21.71 7.14
CA ASP A 309 -24.44 -22.06 6.52
C ASP A 309 -24.77 -21.19 5.27
N ASP A 310 -24.21 -19.98 5.23
CA ASP A 310 -24.50 -19.00 4.16
C ASP A 310 -23.57 -19.13 2.94
N LEU A 311 -22.45 -19.89 3.06
CA LEU A 311 -21.46 -20.03 1.99
C LEU A 311 -22.03 -20.54 0.68
N ALA A 312 -22.97 -21.49 0.74
CA ALA A 312 -23.58 -22.12 -0.42
C ALA A 312 -24.45 -21.13 -1.24
N GLU A 313 -24.97 -20.09 -0.61
CA GLU A 313 -25.74 -19.04 -1.26
C GLU A 313 -24.88 -17.82 -1.63
N LEU A 314 -23.93 -17.45 -0.76
CA LEU A 314 -23.07 -16.30 -0.93
C LEU A 314 -22.27 -16.30 -2.23
N VAL A 315 -21.52 -17.39 -2.48
CA VAL A 315 -20.61 -17.46 -3.64
C VAL A 315 -21.37 -17.36 -4.97
N PRO A 316 -22.47 -18.12 -5.20
CA PRO A 316 -23.30 -17.93 -6.40
C PRO A 316 -23.86 -16.51 -6.56
N ALA A 317 -24.31 -15.88 -5.46
CA ALA A 317 -24.85 -14.53 -5.50
C ALA A 317 -23.78 -13.47 -5.86
N VAL A 318 -22.58 -13.59 -5.32
CA VAL A 318 -21.44 -12.72 -5.69
C VAL A 318 -21.07 -12.90 -7.16
N CYS A 319 -21.01 -14.15 -7.65
CA CYS A 319 -20.74 -14.43 -9.06
C CYS A 319 -21.79 -13.84 -9.99
N GLU A 320 -23.07 -13.95 -9.65
CA GLU A 320 -24.18 -13.35 -10.42
C GLU A 320 -24.02 -11.85 -10.58
N GLU A 321 -23.75 -11.13 -9.48
CA GLU A 321 -23.51 -9.68 -9.52
C GLU A 321 -22.25 -9.33 -10.32
N PHE A 322 -21.18 -10.13 -10.20
CA PHE A 322 -19.93 -9.88 -10.90
C PHE A 322 -20.07 -10.03 -12.43
N VAL A 323 -20.83 -11.02 -12.89
CA VAL A 323 -21.12 -11.23 -14.32
C VAL A 323 -22.05 -10.16 -14.85
N THR A 324 -23.13 -9.84 -14.13
CA THR A 324 -24.21 -9.00 -14.65
C THR A 324 -23.91 -7.50 -14.60
N VAL A 325 -22.94 -7.06 -13.78
CA VAL A 325 -22.64 -5.63 -13.59
C VAL A 325 -22.31 -4.90 -14.90
N ALA A 326 -21.59 -5.53 -15.83
CA ALA A 326 -21.21 -4.92 -17.09
C ALA A 326 -22.42 -4.55 -17.97
N ASP A 327 -23.48 -5.36 -17.92
CA ASP A 327 -24.66 -5.20 -18.77
C ASP A 327 -25.76 -4.38 -18.08
N THR A 328 -25.80 -4.40 -16.76
CA THR A 328 -26.84 -3.73 -15.95
C THR A 328 -26.40 -2.41 -15.34
N LEU A 329 -25.13 -1.98 -15.54
CA LEU A 329 -24.61 -0.70 -15.06
C LEU A 329 -25.46 0.48 -15.55
N ASN A 330 -25.89 1.34 -14.63
CA ASN A 330 -26.65 2.54 -14.93
C ASN A 330 -25.87 3.83 -14.64
N GLU A 331 -26.38 4.94 -15.18
CA GLU A 331 -25.72 6.25 -15.07
C GLU A 331 -25.66 6.78 -13.64
N GLN A 332 -26.64 6.45 -12.80
CA GLN A 332 -26.69 6.93 -11.41
C GLN A 332 -25.60 6.26 -10.55
N GLU A 333 -25.33 4.97 -10.76
CA GLU A 333 -24.26 4.25 -10.08
C GLU A 333 -22.89 4.82 -10.47
N LEU A 334 -22.67 5.03 -11.77
CA LEU A 334 -21.46 5.64 -12.30
C LEU A 334 -21.22 7.04 -11.71
N LEU A 335 -22.25 7.90 -11.76
CA LEU A 335 -22.18 9.27 -11.25
C LEU A 335 -21.86 9.27 -9.75
N ARG A 336 -22.48 8.39 -8.97
CA ARG A 336 -22.26 8.28 -7.53
C ARG A 336 -20.81 7.88 -7.22
N ALA A 337 -20.31 6.85 -7.89
CA ALA A 337 -18.93 6.38 -7.70
C ALA A 337 -17.90 7.44 -8.11
N ARG A 338 -18.09 8.12 -9.24
CA ARG A 338 -17.25 9.25 -9.66
C ARG A 338 -17.23 10.36 -8.61
N ASN A 339 -18.41 10.74 -8.09
CA ASN A 339 -18.51 11.78 -7.07
C ASN A 339 -17.80 11.37 -5.77
N GLN A 340 -17.91 10.11 -5.35
CA GLN A 340 -17.24 9.60 -4.15
C GLN A 340 -15.71 9.66 -4.31
N ILE A 341 -15.16 9.18 -5.42
CA ILE A 341 -13.71 9.22 -5.67
C ILE A 341 -13.21 10.66 -5.80
N LYS A 342 -13.94 11.51 -6.55
CA LYS A 342 -13.60 12.93 -6.69
C LYS A 342 -13.61 13.65 -5.35
N ALA A 343 -14.67 13.45 -4.55
CA ALA A 343 -14.78 14.07 -3.23
C ALA A 343 -13.66 13.60 -2.29
N GLY A 344 -13.39 12.29 -2.23
CA GLY A 344 -12.28 11.74 -1.44
C GLY A 344 -10.93 12.31 -1.86
N THR A 345 -10.68 12.41 -3.18
CA THR A 345 -9.46 13.02 -3.72
C THR A 345 -9.32 14.49 -3.30
N LEU A 346 -10.38 15.27 -3.38
CA LEU A 346 -10.35 16.69 -3.03
C LEU A 346 -10.24 16.92 -1.51
N MET A 347 -10.95 16.13 -0.70
CA MET A 347 -10.84 16.20 0.76
C MET A 347 -9.46 15.81 1.28
N ALA A 348 -8.78 14.86 0.63
CA ALA A 348 -7.40 14.51 0.97
C ALA A 348 -6.41 15.68 0.81
N LEU A 349 -6.74 16.70 0.00
CA LEU A 349 -5.92 17.92 -0.16
C LEU A 349 -5.88 18.82 1.07
N GLU A 350 -6.79 18.64 2.02
CA GLU A 350 -6.80 19.39 3.28
C GLU A 350 -5.74 18.88 4.25
N SER A 351 -5.22 17.68 4.03
CA SER A 351 -4.18 17.04 4.85
C SER A 351 -2.78 17.27 4.28
N SER A 352 -1.89 17.91 5.05
CA SER A 352 -0.47 18.05 4.68
C SER A 352 0.21 16.68 4.53
N GLY A 353 -0.11 15.69 5.38
CA GLY A 353 0.41 14.33 5.29
C GLY A 353 0.03 13.66 3.99
N ALA A 354 -1.26 13.71 3.60
CA ALA A 354 -1.73 13.11 2.35
C ALA A 354 -1.10 13.78 1.12
N ARG A 355 -0.95 15.10 1.11
CA ARG A 355 -0.29 15.82 0.00
C ARG A 355 1.19 15.50 -0.09
N CYS A 356 1.86 15.41 1.06
CA CYS A 356 3.26 15.03 1.17
C CYS A 356 3.49 13.62 0.58
N GLU A 357 2.73 12.63 1.03
CA GLU A 357 2.81 11.25 0.55
C GLU A 357 2.49 11.14 -0.94
N GLN A 358 1.41 11.78 -1.39
CA GLN A 358 1.00 11.72 -2.78
C GLN A 358 2.06 12.29 -3.74
N ALA A 359 2.70 13.41 -3.38
CA ALA A 359 3.78 13.99 -4.18
C ALA A 359 4.98 13.03 -4.31
N ALA A 360 5.37 12.39 -3.20
CA ALA A 360 6.44 11.39 -3.21
C ALA A 360 6.08 10.16 -4.05
N ARG A 361 4.89 9.60 -3.86
CA ARG A 361 4.41 8.44 -4.62
C ARG A 361 4.32 8.73 -6.12
N HIS A 362 3.81 9.89 -6.49
CA HIS A 362 3.77 10.31 -7.90
C HIS A 362 5.16 10.35 -8.53
N LEU A 363 6.16 10.88 -7.83
CA LEU A 363 7.53 10.89 -8.32
C LEU A 363 8.13 9.49 -8.43
N ILE A 364 7.88 8.61 -7.47
CA ILE A 364 8.38 7.23 -7.51
C ILE A 364 7.71 6.45 -8.65
N VAL A 365 6.37 6.50 -8.72
CA VAL A 365 5.61 5.67 -9.66
C VAL A 365 5.64 6.25 -11.08
N HIS A 366 5.44 7.57 -11.24
CA HIS A 366 5.25 8.19 -12.55
C HIS A 366 6.44 9.03 -13.02
N GLY A 367 7.44 9.26 -12.15
CA GLY A 367 8.58 10.14 -12.44
C GLY A 367 8.22 11.62 -12.50
N ARG A 368 6.98 12.01 -12.26
CA ARG A 368 6.47 13.38 -12.22
C ARG A 368 5.36 13.52 -11.17
N THR A 369 5.12 14.70 -10.69
CA THR A 369 3.90 15.04 -9.97
C THR A 369 2.71 15.11 -10.93
N ILE A 370 1.54 14.67 -10.49
CA ILE A 370 0.30 14.76 -11.26
C ILE A 370 -0.55 15.86 -10.63
N PRO A 371 -0.84 16.95 -11.38
CA PRO A 371 -1.71 18.00 -10.87
C PRO A 371 -3.10 17.48 -10.51
N TYR A 372 -3.69 17.98 -9.43
CA TYR A 372 -5.01 17.53 -8.99
C TYR A 372 -6.10 17.76 -10.05
N ALA A 373 -5.99 18.86 -10.83
CA ALA A 373 -6.90 19.10 -11.95
C ALA A 373 -6.82 17.98 -13.01
N GLU A 374 -5.64 17.41 -13.24
CA GLU A 374 -5.46 16.26 -14.13
C GLU A 374 -6.11 14.99 -13.55
N ILE A 375 -5.95 14.75 -12.23
CA ILE A 375 -6.59 13.61 -11.56
C ILE A 375 -8.11 13.72 -11.65
N VAL A 376 -8.67 14.88 -11.29
CA VAL A 376 -10.11 15.14 -11.36
C VAL A 376 -10.63 14.98 -12.79
N ALA A 377 -9.93 15.53 -13.79
CA ALA A 377 -10.31 15.39 -15.19
C ALA A 377 -10.31 13.92 -15.65
N ARG A 378 -9.34 13.12 -15.21
CA ARG A 378 -9.29 11.67 -15.50
C ARG A 378 -10.45 10.91 -14.85
N ILE A 379 -10.81 11.25 -13.61
CA ILE A 379 -11.97 10.67 -12.92
C ILE A 379 -13.26 11.02 -13.65
N GLU A 380 -13.43 12.29 -14.02
CA GLU A 380 -14.63 12.78 -14.73
C GLU A 380 -14.77 12.22 -16.15
N ALA A 381 -13.66 11.90 -16.80
CA ALA A 381 -13.63 11.33 -18.15
C ALA A 381 -14.04 9.85 -18.21
N VAL A 382 -14.12 9.16 -17.07
CA VAL A 382 -14.54 7.75 -17.07
C VAL A 382 -16.03 7.66 -17.38
N ASP A 383 -16.38 7.03 -18.47
CA ASP A 383 -17.74 6.75 -18.91
C ASP A 383 -18.18 5.29 -18.61
N GLN A 384 -19.43 4.98 -18.93
CA GLN A 384 -19.96 3.62 -18.75
C GLN A 384 -19.18 2.57 -19.56
N ASP A 385 -18.73 2.93 -20.76
CA ASP A 385 -18.03 1.99 -21.63
C ASP A 385 -16.66 1.63 -21.07
N ALA A 386 -15.95 2.61 -20.45
CA ALA A 386 -14.71 2.34 -19.72
C ALA A 386 -14.92 1.39 -18.54
N VAL A 387 -15.97 1.61 -17.74
CA VAL A 387 -16.30 0.73 -16.60
C VAL A 387 -16.72 -0.66 -17.08
N ARG A 388 -17.54 -0.78 -18.12
CA ARG A 388 -17.93 -2.06 -18.73
C ARG A 388 -16.71 -2.81 -19.28
N ARG A 389 -15.78 -2.11 -19.92
CA ARG A 389 -14.53 -2.68 -20.42
C ARG A 389 -13.72 -3.29 -19.29
N VAL A 390 -13.57 -2.57 -18.18
CA VAL A 390 -12.87 -3.06 -16.98
C VAL A 390 -13.59 -4.27 -16.38
N ALA A 391 -14.90 -4.21 -16.18
CA ALA A 391 -15.68 -5.34 -15.65
C ALA A 391 -15.46 -6.61 -16.50
N ARG A 392 -15.51 -6.49 -17.82
CA ARG A 392 -15.24 -7.61 -18.73
C ARG A 392 -13.78 -8.05 -18.74
N ARG A 393 -12.82 -7.13 -18.51
CA ARG A 393 -11.39 -7.46 -18.40
C ARG A 393 -11.13 -8.32 -17.17
N LEU A 394 -11.71 -7.97 -16.02
CA LEU A 394 -11.55 -8.71 -14.77
C LEU A 394 -12.07 -10.16 -14.87
N LEU A 395 -13.14 -10.40 -15.63
CA LEU A 395 -13.73 -11.74 -15.83
C LEU A 395 -12.94 -12.65 -16.77
N ARG A 396 -11.91 -12.14 -17.48
CA ARG A 396 -11.18 -12.91 -18.49
C ARG A 396 -9.94 -13.61 -17.98
N GLY A 397 -9.45 -13.23 -16.82
CA GLY A 397 -8.20 -13.73 -16.23
C GLY A 397 -8.41 -15.01 -15.43
N GLU A 398 -7.31 -15.59 -15.02
CA GLU A 398 -7.32 -16.65 -14.02
C GLU A 398 -7.87 -16.11 -12.69
N LEU A 399 -8.55 -16.97 -11.94
CA LEU A 399 -9.14 -16.61 -10.65
C LEU A 399 -8.21 -16.99 -9.50
N THR A 400 -8.32 -16.23 -8.43
CA THR A 400 -7.78 -16.60 -7.13
C THR A 400 -8.91 -16.69 -6.13
N LEU A 401 -8.97 -17.80 -5.40
CA LEU A 401 -9.79 -17.96 -4.23
C LEU A 401 -8.87 -18.16 -3.03
N ALA A 402 -9.00 -17.32 -2.01
CA ALA A 402 -8.48 -17.59 -0.68
C ALA A 402 -9.65 -17.76 0.28
N ALA A 403 -9.59 -18.77 1.14
CA ALA A 403 -10.68 -19.08 2.06
C ALA A 403 -10.13 -19.59 3.39
N LEU A 404 -10.60 -19.02 4.49
CA LEU A 404 -10.12 -19.31 5.84
C LEU A 404 -11.31 -19.44 6.79
N GLY A 405 -11.38 -20.50 7.59
CA GLY A 405 -12.41 -20.71 8.59
C GLY A 405 -13.24 -21.97 8.35
N PRO A 406 -14.53 -22.03 8.78
CA PRO A 406 -15.43 -23.13 8.51
C PRO A 406 -15.90 -23.10 7.05
N ILE A 407 -15.17 -23.75 6.17
CA ILE A 407 -15.33 -23.66 4.71
C ILE A 407 -15.77 -24.96 4.04
N ASP A 408 -16.28 -25.94 4.80
CA ASP A 408 -16.71 -27.25 4.27
C ASP A 408 -17.79 -27.14 3.15
N GLY A 409 -18.65 -26.12 3.24
CA GLY A 409 -19.70 -25.86 2.25
C GLY A 409 -19.23 -25.11 0.99
N LEU A 410 -17.95 -24.73 0.90
CA LEU A 410 -17.44 -23.89 -0.18
C LEU A 410 -17.25 -24.66 -1.48
N GLU A 411 -17.84 -24.17 -2.57
CA GLU A 411 -17.72 -24.75 -3.92
C GLU A 411 -16.25 -24.80 -4.39
N SER A 412 -15.91 -25.74 -5.28
CA SER A 412 -14.58 -25.76 -5.92
C SER A 412 -14.34 -24.53 -6.79
N LEU A 413 -13.07 -24.15 -6.95
CA LEU A 413 -12.69 -23.02 -7.81
C LEU A 413 -13.17 -23.22 -9.26
N ASP A 414 -13.10 -24.43 -9.80
CA ASP A 414 -13.62 -24.76 -11.15
C ASP A 414 -15.11 -24.47 -11.30
N LYS A 415 -15.89 -24.76 -10.25
CA LYS A 415 -17.33 -24.49 -10.26
C LYS A 415 -17.63 -22.98 -10.20
N ILE A 416 -16.85 -22.25 -9.40
CA ILE A 416 -16.91 -20.80 -9.32
C ILE A 416 -16.53 -20.18 -10.68
N ALA A 417 -15.43 -20.64 -11.29
CA ALA A 417 -14.98 -20.21 -12.61
C ALA A 417 -16.06 -20.45 -13.68
N GLY A 418 -16.72 -21.62 -13.62
CA GLY A 418 -17.83 -21.94 -14.52
C GLY A 418 -19.01 -20.96 -14.39
N ARG A 419 -19.28 -20.43 -13.18
CA ARG A 419 -20.34 -19.42 -12.97
C ARG A 419 -19.97 -18.05 -13.56
N LEU A 420 -18.67 -17.70 -13.54
CA LEU A 420 -18.17 -16.43 -14.07
C LEU A 420 -17.98 -16.44 -15.59
N ALA A 421 -17.91 -17.63 -16.20
CA ALA A 421 -17.79 -17.80 -17.65
C ALA A 421 -19.16 -17.90 -18.38
N ALA A 422 -20.25 -18.07 -17.64
CA ALA A 422 -21.62 -18.22 -18.16
C ALA A 422 -22.25 -16.86 -18.51
#